data_4c371c065d7798ba9993e5b77e266bc4
#
_entry.id   4c371c065d7798ba9993e5b77e266bc4
#
_cell.length_a   1.000
_cell.length_b   1.000
_cell.length_c   1.000
_cell.angle_alpha   90.00
_cell.angle_beta   90.00
_cell.angle_gamma   90.00
#
_symmetry.space_group_name_H-M   'P 1'
#
loop_
_entity.id
_entity.type
_entity.pdbx_description
1 polymer ?
#
loop_
_entity_poly.entity_id
_entity_poly.type
_entity_poly.pdbx_seq_one_letter_code
_entity_poly.pdbx_strand_id
1 'polypeptide(L)'
;MNIIEIKDLNRYFGEGENRVHILKNVSLNIEKGDFVAIIGQSGSGKSTLMNIIGCLDTATSGSYKINGKETIELSKDQLSDLRSQKFGFIFQRYNLLSSLTAAENVALPAIYAGMSQEKRLSRAKQLLEKLGLGDKWQNKPSQLSGGQQQRVSIARALMNGGEIILADEPTGALDSQSGQNVMEILRQLHAEGHTIIMVTHDREIAASANRVIEIKDGEIIGDTQKEAVKNAVENQTKSKPHFGFSKDQFVEAFRMSVSAIIAHKMRSLLTMLGIIIGITSVVSVVALGNGSQQKILENIRGIGTS
;
A
#
# COMPACT_ATOMS: atom_id res chain seq x y z
N MET A 1 10.18 -21.57 13.87
CA MET A 1 10.78 -20.28 14.35
C MET A 1 9.77 -19.18 14.03
N ASN A 2 9.36 -18.42 15.06
CA ASN A 2 8.38 -17.36 14.87
C ASN A 2 8.98 -16.23 14.05
N ILE A 3 8.28 -15.85 12.98
CA ILE A 3 8.63 -14.67 12.16
C ILE A 3 7.87 -13.44 12.66
N ILE A 4 6.69 -13.64 13.24
CA ILE A 4 5.83 -12.63 13.86
C ILE A 4 5.46 -13.10 15.26
N GLU A 5 5.64 -12.22 16.25
CA GLU A 5 5.21 -12.43 17.63
C GLU A 5 4.46 -11.19 18.10
N ILE A 6 3.20 -11.36 18.46
CA ILE A 6 2.32 -10.32 18.98
C ILE A 6 1.87 -10.74 20.37
N LYS A 7 1.99 -9.83 21.36
CA LYS A 7 1.57 -10.08 22.73
C LYS A 7 0.81 -8.89 23.29
N ASP A 8 -0.40 -9.15 23.79
CA ASP A 8 -1.30 -8.21 24.47
C ASP A 8 -1.46 -6.89 23.69
N LEU A 9 -1.54 -7.00 22.35
CA LEU A 9 -1.60 -5.85 21.46
C LEU A 9 -2.96 -5.18 21.54
N ASN A 10 -2.95 -3.87 21.77
CA ASN A 10 -4.14 -3.04 21.79
C ASN A 10 -4.05 -1.93 20.76
N ARG A 11 -5.16 -1.60 20.11
CA ARG A 11 -5.29 -0.46 19.22
C ARG A 11 -6.56 0.32 19.50
N TYR A 12 -6.37 1.63 19.76
CA TYR A 12 -7.44 2.59 19.93
C TYR A 12 -7.39 3.65 18.82
N PHE A 13 -8.57 4.10 18.38
CA PHE A 13 -8.73 5.25 17.51
C PHE A 13 -9.52 6.34 18.21
N GLY A 14 -9.29 7.61 17.81
CA GLY A 14 -9.93 8.78 18.43
C GLY A 14 -9.27 9.18 19.75
N GLU A 15 -9.73 10.31 20.30
CA GLU A 15 -9.24 10.89 21.54
C GLU A 15 -10.42 11.20 22.49
N GLY A 16 -10.15 11.26 23.79
CA GLY A 16 -11.13 11.59 24.82
C GLY A 16 -12.33 10.63 24.82
N GLU A 17 -13.55 11.20 24.84
CA GLU A 17 -14.81 10.44 24.89
C GLU A 17 -15.13 9.65 23.60
N ASN A 18 -14.52 10.03 22.47
CA ASN A 18 -14.69 9.36 21.18
C ASN A 18 -13.66 8.24 20.94
N ARG A 19 -12.96 7.81 21.97
CA ARG A 19 -11.95 6.75 21.87
C ARG A 19 -12.60 5.39 21.69
N VAL A 20 -12.31 4.73 20.54
CA VAL A 20 -12.85 3.41 20.20
C VAL A 20 -11.74 2.37 20.30
N HIS A 21 -11.97 1.28 21.06
CA HIS A 21 -11.04 0.16 21.23
C HIS A 21 -11.27 -0.86 20.11
N ILE A 22 -10.42 -0.87 19.10
CA ILE A 22 -10.57 -1.71 17.90
C ILE A 22 -9.91 -3.08 18.05
N LEU A 23 -8.71 -3.15 18.63
CA LEU A 23 -8.04 -4.42 18.95
C LEU A 23 -7.80 -4.49 20.45
N LYS A 24 -8.18 -5.64 21.03
CA LYS A 24 -8.24 -5.84 22.48
C LYS A 24 -7.38 -7.05 22.87
N ASN A 25 -6.22 -6.78 23.48
CA ASN A 25 -5.30 -7.79 24.01
C ASN A 25 -5.01 -8.94 23.02
N VAL A 26 -4.83 -8.59 21.73
CA VAL A 26 -4.55 -9.57 20.68
C VAL A 26 -3.16 -10.17 20.90
N SER A 27 -3.11 -11.50 21.02
CA SER A 27 -1.85 -12.26 21.13
C SER A 27 -1.85 -13.38 20.09
N LEU A 28 -0.80 -13.40 19.22
CA LEU A 28 -0.62 -14.45 18.23
C LEU A 28 0.85 -14.56 17.81
N ASN A 29 1.24 -15.76 17.41
CA ASN A 29 2.54 -16.02 16.81
C ASN A 29 2.33 -16.62 15.41
N ILE A 30 3.16 -16.25 14.45
CA ILE A 30 3.17 -16.83 13.10
C ILE A 30 4.56 -17.36 12.82
N GLU A 31 4.66 -18.59 12.40
CA GLU A 31 5.93 -19.22 12.05
C GLU A 31 6.31 -18.87 10.59
N LYS A 32 7.62 -18.92 10.32
CA LYS A 32 8.12 -18.78 8.95
C LYS A 32 7.59 -19.93 8.09
N GLY A 33 7.02 -19.57 6.93
CA GLY A 33 6.41 -20.53 6.02
C GLY A 33 4.97 -20.93 6.38
N ASP A 34 4.32 -20.25 7.34
CA ASP A 34 2.90 -20.46 7.59
C ASP A 34 2.04 -19.86 6.46
N PHE A 35 0.91 -20.52 6.20
CA PHE A 35 -0.20 -19.93 5.45
C PHE A 35 -1.40 -19.75 6.39
N VAL A 36 -1.61 -18.51 6.84
CA VAL A 36 -2.61 -18.13 7.83
C VAL A 36 -3.74 -17.37 7.16
N ALA A 37 -4.98 -17.74 7.46
CA ALA A 37 -6.16 -16.96 7.14
C ALA A 37 -6.73 -16.31 8.40
N ILE A 38 -6.97 -15.00 8.36
CA ILE A 38 -7.64 -14.23 9.41
C ILE A 38 -9.08 -13.97 8.95
N ILE A 39 -10.05 -14.51 9.66
CA ILE A 39 -11.48 -14.39 9.34
C ILE A 39 -12.23 -13.62 10.41
N GLY A 40 -13.42 -13.12 10.07
CA GLY A 40 -14.33 -12.44 11.00
C GLY A 40 -15.30 -11.53 10.26
N GLN A 41 -16.30 -11.00 10.94
CA GLN A 41 -17.27 -10.08 10.36
C GLN A 41 -16.66 -8.73 9.97
N SER A 42 -17.37 -7.95 9.15
CA SER A 42 -16.97 -6.57 8.85
C SER A 42 -16.90 -5.76 10.16
N GLY A 43 -15.85 -4.94 10.30
CA GLY A 43 -15.63 -4.16 11.51
C GLY A 43 -15.00 -4.91 12.70
N SER A 44 -14.71 -6.20 12.59
CA SER A 44 -14.11 -6.99 13.69
C SER A 44 -12.64 -6.66 14.00
N GLY A 45 -11.98 -5.79 13.25
CA GLY A 45 -10.57 -5.41 13.47
C GLY A 45 -9.55 -6.08 12.55
N LYS A 46 -9.95 -6.97 11.61
CA LYS A 46 -9.03 -7.70 10.70
C LYS A 46 -8.07 -6.80 9.92
N SER A 47 -8.61 -5.81 9.23
CA SER A 47 -7.77 -4.88 8.43
C SER A 47 -6.87 -4.03 9.31
N THR A 48 -7.32 -3.67 10.52
CA THR A 48 -6.49 -2.97 11.50
C THR A 48 -5.33 -3.84 11.96
N LEU A 49 -5.59 -5.11 12.29
CA LEU A 49 -4.55 -6.07 12.65
C LEU A 49 -3.56 -6.28 11.50
N MET A 50 -4.06 -6.47 10.27
CA MET A 50 -3.22 -6.63 9.10
C MET A 50 -2.34 -5.39 8.83
N ASN A 51 -2.88 -4.19 9.01
CA ASN A 51 -2.12 -2.94 8.85
C ASN A 51 -1.00 -2.82 9.89
N ILE A 52 -1.26 -3.24 11.13
CA ILE A 52 -0.22 -3.26 12.18
C ILE A 52 0.84 -4.31 11.86
N ILE A 53 0.43 -5.53 11.49
CA ILE A 53 1.35 -6.59 11.05
C ILE A 53 2.23 -6.09 9.91
N GLY A 54 1.66 -5.40 8.93
CA GLY A 54 2.36 -4.85 7.77
C GLY A 54 3.12 -3.54 8.03
N CYS A 55 3.22 -3.08 9.27
CA CYS A 55 3.87 -1.81 9.63
C CYS A 55 3.27 -0.60 8.88
N LEU A 56 1.99 -0.65 8.48
CA LEU A 56 1.24 0.48 7.93
C LEU A 56 0.58 1.32 9.02
N ASP A 57 0.34 0.71 10.17
CA ASP A 57 -0.16 1.35 11.39
C ASP A 57 0.65 0.83 12.60
N THR A 58 0.51 1.48 13.75
CA THR A 58 1.20 1.13 14.98
C THR A 58 0.21 0.78 16.08
N ALA A 59 0.57 -0.20 16.93
CA ALA A 59 -0.21 -0.51 18.12
C ALA A 59 -0.19 0.67 19.12
N THR A 60 -1.24 0.78 19.92
CA THR A 60 -1.28 1.75 21.03
C THR A 60 -0.53 1.23 22.26
N SER A 61 -0.58 -0.10 22.49
CA SER A 61 0.17 -0.79 23.55
C SER A 61 0.31 -2.28 23.23
N GLY A 62 1.13 -2.98 24.00
CA GLY A 62 1.49 -4.37 23.79
C GLY A 62 2.88 -4.51 23.21
N SER A 63 3.21 -5.67 22.64
CA SER A 63 4.49 -5.93 21.97
C SER A 63 4.23 -6.53 20.59
N TYR A 64 4.97 -6.07 19.60
CA TYR A 64 4.98 -6.65 18.26
C TYR A 64 6.41 -6.80 17.76
N LYS A 65 6.83 -8.05 17.52
CA LYS A 65 8.17 -8.38 17.05
C LYS A 65 8.12 -9.04 15.69
N ILE A 66 9.07 -8.66 14.84
CA ILE A 66 9.35 -9.29 13.54
C ILE A 66 10.77 -9.85 13.59
N ASN A 67 10.93 -11.16 13.38
CA ASN A 67 12.22 -11.86 13.53
C ASN A 67 12.89 -11.53 14.87
N GLY A 68 12.11 -11.49 15.97
CA GLY A 68 12.60 -11.19 17.32
C GLY A 68 12.88 -9.70 17.61
N LYS A 69 12.78 -8.79 16.61
CA LYS A 69 13.01 -7.35 16.78
C LYS A 69 11.71 -6.63 17.09
N GLU A 70 11.67 -5.89 18.20
CA GLU A 70 10.50 -5.07 18.58
C GLU A 70 10.25 -3.96 17.56
N THR A 71 8.98 -3.75 17.20
CA THR A 71 8.58 -2.78 16.18
C THR A 71 7.96 -1.51 16.74
N ILE A 72 7.39 -1.56 17.95
CA ILE A 72 6.66 -0.43 18.55
C ILE A 72 7.61 0.76 18.82
N GLU A 73 8.87 0.49 19.08
CA GLU A 73 9.91 1.50 19.34
C GLU A 73 10.55 2.06 18.06
N LEU A 74 10.20 1.54 16.89
CA LEU A 74 10.80 1.96 15.63
C LEU A 74 10.23 3.30 15.15
N SER A 75 11.10 4.14 14.60
CA SER A 75 10.68 5.36 13.90
C SER A 75 9.89 5.03 12.62
N LYS A 76 9.15 6.03 12.10
CA LYS A 76 8.39 5.88 10.85
C LYS A 76 9.29 5.45 9.67
N ASP A 77 10.51 5.97 9.61
CA ASP A 77 11.47 5.63 8.55
C ASP A 77 11.95 4.17 8.69
N GLN A 78 12.26 3.74 9.92
CA GLN A 78 12.64 2.36 10.20
C GLN A 78 11.51 1.37 9.91
N LEU A 79 10.25 1.72 10.21
CA LEU A 79 9.08 0.94 9.85
C LEU A 79 8.89 0.87 8.33
N SER A 80 9.17 1.97 7.60
CA SER A 80 9.11 2.00 6.15
C SER A 80 10.16 1.09 5.51
N ASP A 81 11.38 1.10 6.03
CA ASP A 81 12.47 0.23 5.59
C ASP A 81 12.13 -1.24 5.84
N LEU A 82 11.66 -1.56 7.04
CA LEU A 82 11.26 -2.90 7.42
C LEU A 82 10.13 -3.42 6.51
N ARG A 83 9.12 -2.57 6.26
CA ARG A 83 8.02 -2.86 5.34
C ARG A 83 8.51 -3.16 3.93
N SER A 84 9.37 -2.29 3.39
CA SER A 84 9.92 -2.46 2.05
C SER A 84 10.73 -3.74 1.88
N GLN A 85 11.44 -4.19 2.92
CA GLN A 85 12.32 -5.35 2.86
C GLN A 85 11.62 -6.67 3.15
N LYS A 86 10.59 -6.66 4.01
CA LYS A 86 9.99 -7.89 4.55
C LYS A 86 8.63 -8.21 3.97
N PHE A 87 7.85 -7.19 3.60
CA PHE A 87 6.45 -7.37 3.25
C PHE A 87 6.17 -7.17 1.76
N GLY A 88 5.32 -8.05 1.23
CA GLY A 88 4.61 -7.86 -0.03
C GLY A 88 3.12 -7.67 0.25
N PHE A 89 2.49 -6.65 -0.35
CA PHE A 89 1.08 -6.36 -0.14
C PHE A 89 0.25 -6.68 -1.37
N ILE A 90 -0.82 -7.44 -1.19
CA ILE A 90 -1.84 -7.76 -2.19
C ILE A 90 -3.16 -7.20 -1.68
N PHE A 91 -3.78 -6.28 -2.43
CA PHE A 91 -4.99 -5.58 -2.04
C PHE A 91 -6.21 -6.05 -2.84
N GLN A 92 -7.39 -5.96 -2.25
CA GLN A 92 -8.67 -6.31 -2.87
C GLN A 92 -8.92 -5.53 -4.18
N ARG A 93 -8.59 -4.24 -4.22
CA ARG A 93 -8.76 -3.35 -5.40
C ARG A 93 -7.47 -3.12 -6.17
N TYR A 94 -6.54 -4.05 -6.11
CA TYR A 94 -5.24 -4.07 -6.82
C TYR A 94 -4.31 -2.90 -6.49
N ASN A 95 -4.82 -1.68 -6.24
CA ASN A 95 -4.08 -0.44 -5.96
C ASN A 95 -2.97 -0.18 -6.99
N LEU A 96 -3.28 -0.38 -8.28
CA LEU A 96 -2.37 -0.08 -9.38
C LEU A 96 -2.52 1.39 -9.79
N LEU A 97 -1.39 2.02 -10.09
CA LEU A 97 -1.38 3.36 -10.67
C LEU A 97 -1.80 3.29 -12.14
N SER A 98 -2.94 3.90 -12.47
CA SER A 98 -3.55 3.84 -13.80
C SER A 98 -2.71 4.49 -14.91
N SER A 99 -1.81 5.42 -14.55
CA SER A 99 -0.90 6.09 -15.47
C SER A 99 0.30 5.24 -15.88
N LEU A 100 0.65 4.24 -15.07
CA LEU A 100 1.83 3.38 -15.26
C LEU A 100 1.45 2.07 -15.96
N THR A 101 2.41 1.50 -16.67
CA THR A 101 2.32 0.15 -17.25
C THR A 101 2.36 -0.93 -16.16
N ALA A 102 2.05 -2.18 -16.52
CA ALA A 102 2.16 -3.30 -15.60
C ALA A 102 3.59 -3.45 -15.04
N ALA A 103 4.62 -3.38 -15.89
CA ALA A 103 6.01 -3.47 -15.44
C ALA A 103 6.41 -2.30 -14.53
N GLU A 104 5.98 -1.08 -14.83
CA GLU A 104 6.24 0.08 -13.98
C GLU A 104 5.53 -0.04 -12.62
N ASN A 105 4.29 -0.52 -12.58
CA ASN A 105 3.58 -0.81 -11.32
C ASN A 105 4.31 -1.84 -10.46
N VAL A 106 4.79 -2.93 -11.08
CA VAL A 106 5.57 -3.97 -10.39
C VAL A 106 6.90 -3.41 -9.88
N ALA A 107 7.55 -2.52 -10.63
CA ALA A 107 8.85 -1.94 -10.29
C ALA A 107 8.81 -0.91 -9.15
N LEU A 108 7.63 -0.38 -8.77
CA LEU A 108 7.49 0.68 -7.77
C LEU A 108 8.23 0.41 -6.44
N PRO A 109 8.08 -0.75 -5.78
CA PRO A 109 8.77 -0.99 -4.51
C PRO A 109 10.30 -0.93 -4.62
N ALA A 110 10.85 -1.32 -5.76
CA ALA A 110 12.30 -1.32 -6.00
C ALA A 110 12.89 0.08 -6.19
N ILE A 111 12.06 1.09 -6.52
CA ILE A 111 12.48 2.49 -6.56
C ILE A 111 12.90 2.93 -5.16
N TYR A 112 12.04 2.65 -4.17
CA TYR A 112 12.32 3.00 -2.77
C TYR A 112 13.47 2.19 -2.18
N ALA A 113 13.73 0.99 -2.70
CA ALA A 113 14.90 0.17 -2.34
C ALA A 113 16.20 0.61 -3.06
N GLY A 114 16.19 1.69 -3.87
CA GLY A 114 17.38 2.21 -4.55
C GLY A 114 17.87 1.38 -5.73
N MET A 115 17.03 0.49 -6.29
CA MET A 115 17.41 -0.33 -7.44
C MET A 115 17.42 0.49 -8.73
N SER A 116 18.46 0.35 -9.57
CA SER A 116 18.56 1.05 -10.84
C SER A 116 17.39 0.70 -11.78
N GLN A 117 17.02 1.62 -12.66
CA GLN A 117 15.88 1.47 -13.57
C GLN A 117 15.96 0.22 -14.42
N GLU A 118 17.11 -0.08 -14.99
CA GLU A 118 17.33 -1.26 -15.81
C GLU A 118 17.07 -2.56 -15.01
N LYS A 119 17.67 -2.67 -13.82
CA LYS A 119 17.51 -3.86 -12.95
C LYS A 119 16.08 -4.06 -12.50
N ARG A 120 15.40 -2.98 -12.05
CA ARG A 120 14.02 -3.09 -11.58
C ARG A 120 13.03 -3.45 -12.69
N LEU A 121 13.20 -2.89 -13.91
CA LEU A 121 12.33 -3.24 -15.04
C LEU A 121 12.59 -4.66 -15.56
N SER A 122 13.86 -5.10 -15.61
CA SER A 122 14.19 -6.48 -15.95
C SER A 122 13.56 -7.46 -14.98
N ARG A 123 13.70 -7.23 -13.65
CA ARG A 123 13.08 -8.07 -12.62
C ARG A 123 11.55 -8.02 -12.69
N ALA A 124 10.95 -6.84 -12.94
CA ALA A 124 9.49 -6.72 -13.08
C ALA A 124 8.96 -7.56 -14.23
N LYS A 125 9.65 -7.56 -15.39
CA LYS A 125 9.28 -8.41 -16.54
C LYS A 125 9.37 -9.90 -16.22
N GLN A 126 10.44 -10.34 -15.54
CA GLN A 126 10.59 -11.74 -15.11
C GLN A 126 9.45 -12.17 -14.16
N LEU A 127 9.06 -11.30 -13.21
CA LEU A 127 7.94 -11.58 -12.30
C LEU A 127 6.60 -11.65 -13.05
N LEU A 128 6.37 -10.76 -14.01
CA LEU A 128 5.18 -10.79 -14.86
C LEU A 128 5.14 -12.06 -15.73
N GLU A 129 6.26 -12.46 -16.31
CA GLU A 129 6.37 -13.70 -17.09
C GLU A 129 6.07 -14.93 -16.22
N LYS A 130 6.65 -15.01 -15.01
CA LYS A 130 6.35 -16.08 -14.03
C LYS A 130 4.86 -16.19 -13.71
N LEU A 131 4.13 -15.07 -13.74
CA LEU A 131 2.69 -15.01 -13.47
C LEU A 131 1.83 -15.05 -14.75
N GLY A 132 2.39 -15.43 -15.90
CA GLY A 132 1.68 -15.58 -17.17
C GLY A 132 1.23 -14.26 -17.79
N LEU A 133 1.99 -13.18 -17.58
CA LEU A 133 1.75 -11.83 -18.10
C LEU A 133 2.94 -11.28 -18.88
N GLY A 134 3.81 -12.15 -19.43
CA GLY A 134 5.01 -11.74 -20.12
C GLY A 134 4.75 -10.90 -21.39
N ASP A 135 3.60 -11.10 -22.07
CA ASP A 135 3.15 -10.32 -23.22
C ASP A 135 2.41 -9.02 -22.83
N LYS A 136 2.10 -8.82 -21.55
CA LYS A 136 1.29 -7.71 -21.03
C LYS A 136 2.09 -6.65 -20.25
N TRP A 137 3.40 -6.74 -20.21
CA TRP A 137 4.23 -5.86 -19.39
C TRP A 137 4.10 -4.36 -19.71
N GLN A 138 3.74 -4.01 -20.96
CA GLN A 138 3.50 -2.62 -21.41
C GLN A 138 2.05 -2.16 -21.23
N ASN A 139 1.13 -3.07 -20.93
CA ASN A 139 -0.28 -2.73 -20.79
C ASN A 139 -0.49 -1.88 -19.54
N LYS A 140 -1.41 -0.91 -19.61
CA LYS A 140 -1.91 -0.14 -18.48
C LYS A 140 -3.02 -0.92 -17.77
N PRO A 141 -3.33 -0.61 -16.49
CA PRO A 141 -4.39 -1.28 -15.75
C PRO A 141 -5.75 -1.30 -16.48
N SER A 142 -6.11 -0.24 -17.20
CA SER A 142 -7.35 -0.17 -17.99
C SER A 142 -7.42 -1.14 -19.16
N GLN A 143 -6.31 -1.74 -19.54
CA GLN A 143 -6.18 -2.71 -20.64
C GLN A 143 -6.07 -4.16 -20.13
N LEU A 144 -6.22 -4.37 -18.82
CA LEU A 144 -6.06 -5.65 -18.15
C LEU A 144 -7.40 -6.07 -17.52
N SER A 145 -7.72 -7.36 -17.58
CA SER A 145 -8.85 -7.92 -16.81
C SER A 145 -8.58 -7.84 -15.31
N GLY A 146 -9.61 -7.99 -14.46
CA GLY A 146 -9.48 -7.98 -13.01
C GLY A 146 -8.46 -9.02 -12.51
N GLY A 147 -8.53 -10.25 -13.02
CA GLY A 147 -7.56 -11.30 -12.67
C GLY A 147 -6.14 -11.00 -13.16
N GLN A 148 -5.97 -10.31 -14.29
CA GLN A 148 -4.66 -9.85 -14.74
C GLN A 148 -4.11 -8.73 -13.85
N GLN A 149 -4.95 -7.76 -13.48
CA GLN A 149 -4.57 -6.69 -12.54
C GLN A 149 -4.15 -7.25 -11.17
N GLN A 150 -4.86 -8.28 -10.68
CA GLN A 150 -4.49 -8.96 -9.44
C GLN A 150 -3.13 -9.65 -9.54
N ARG A 151 -2.85 -10.32 -10.67
CA ARG A 151 -1.53 -10.92 -10.92
C ARG A 151 -0.41 -9.87 -11.00
N VAL A 152 -0.67 -8.68 -11.55
CA VAL A 152 0.26 -7.54 -11.50
C VAL A 152 0.49 -7.09 -10.05
N SER A 153 -0.57 -7.02 -9.21
CA SER A 153 -0.45 -6.71 -7.78
C SER A 153 0.39 -7.75 -7.03
N ILE A 154 0.23 -9.04 -7.34
CA ILE A 154 1.05 -10.12 -6.78
C ILE A 154 2.52 -9.98 -7.24
N ALA A 155 2.77 -9.72 -8.53
CA ALA A 155 4.13 -9.47 -9.03
C ALA A 155 4.79 -8.31 -8.29
N ARG A 156 4.05 -7.22 -8.03
CA ARG A 156 4.51 -6.08 -7.26
C ARG A 156 4.88 -6.46 -5.82
N ALA A 157 4.07 -7.30 -5.17
CA ALA A 157 4.34 -7.79 -3.82
C ALA A 157 5.65 -8.59 -3.73
N LEU A 158 6.05 -9.26 -4.81
CA LEU A 158 7.27 -10.07 -4.89
C LEU A 158 8.53 -9.27 -5.28
N MET A 159 8.38 -8.00 -5.64
CA MET A 159 9.46 -7.22 -6.24
C MET A 159 10.71 -7.14 -5.36
N ASN A 160 10.55 -6.91 -4.06
CA ASN A 160 11.62 -6.83 -3.08
C ASN A 160 11.87 -8.14 -2.32
N GLY A 161 11.28 -9.26 -2.78
CA GLY A 161 11.45 -10.59 -2.18
C GLY A 161 10.24 -11.09 -1.40
N GLY A 162 9.47 -10.21 -0.73
CA GLY A 162 8.20 -10.56 -0.07
C GLY A 162 8.29 -11.76 0.87
N GLU A 163 9.18 -11.73 1.87
CA GLU A 163 9.32 -12.85 2.84
C GLU A 163 7.97 -13.15 3.52
N ILE A 164 7.19 -12.08 3.78
CA ILE A 164 5.83 -12.15 4.32
C ILE A 164 4.89 -11.49 3.30
N ILE A 165 3.89 -12.22 2.83
CA ILE A 165 2.87 -11.72 1.90
C ILE A 165 1.59 -11.47 2.69
N LEU A 166 1.15 -10.22 2.69
CA LEU A 166 -0.12 -9.79 3.28
C LEU A 166 -1.16 -9.63 2.17
N ALA A 167 -2.22 -10.42 2.21
CA ALA A 167 -3.27 -10.44 1.20
C ALA A 167 -4.62 -10.04 1.82
N ASP A 168 -5.08 -8.83 1.49
CA ASP A 168 -6.38 -8.30 1.94
C ASP A 168 -7.45 -8.61 0.91
N GLU A 169 -8.32 -9.57 1.23
CA GLU A 169 -9.40 -10.06 0.37
C GLU A 169 -8.96 -10.28 -1.09
N PRO A 170 -7.93 -11.11 -1.34
CA PRO A 170 -7.25 -11.17 -2.63
C PRO A 170 -8.14 -11.62 -3.80
N THR A 171 -9.30 -12.20 -3.51
CA THR A 171 -10.27 -12.69 -4.49
C THR A 171 -11.57 -11.90 -4.51
N GLY A 172 -11.78 -10.98 -3.59
CA GLY A 172 -13.07 -10.32 -3.34
C GLY A 172 -13.60 -9.43 -4.47
N ALA A 173 -12.77 -9.07 -5.45
CA ALA A 173 -13.15 -8.29 -6.63
C ALA A 173 -13.10 -9.12 -7.94
N LEU A 174 -13.00 -10.45 -7.85
CA LEU A 174 -12.79 -11.34 -8.99
C LEU A 174 -13.99 -12.27 -9.23
N ASP A 175 -14.15 -12.71 -10.48
CA ASP A 175 -14.98 -13.85 -10.79
C ASP A 175 -14.39 -15.15 -10.21
N SER A 176 -15.22 -16.19 -10.11
CA SER A 176 -14.83 -17.46 -9.47
C SER A 176 -13.59 -18.11 -10.08
N GLN A 177 -13.46 -18.09 -11.43
CA GLN A 177 -12.31 -18.68 -12.11
C GLN A 177 -11.02 -17.89 -11.84
N SER A 178 -11.10 -16.57 -11.94
CA SER A 178 -9.97 -15.68 -11.63
C SER A 178 -9.56 -15.78 -10.16
N GLY A 179 -10.53 -15.92 -9.25
CA GLY A 179 -10.30 -16.13 -7.83
C GLY A 179 -9.55 -17.43 -7.55
N GLN A 180 -9.96 -18.55 -8.17
CA GLN A 180 -9.27 -19.84 -8.06
C GLN A 180 -7.81 -19.75 -8.54
N ASN A 181 -7.56 -19.08 -9.68
CA ASN A 181 -6.21 -18.87 -10.21
C ASN A 181 -5.32 -18.07 -9.23
N VAL A 182 -5.87 -17.04 -8.58
CA VAL A 182 -5.15 -16.26 -7.57
C VAL A 182 -4.81 -17.13 -6.35
N MET A 183 -5.76 -17.95 -5.88
CA MET A 183 -5.51 -18.85 -4.76
C MET A 183 -4.45 -19.90 -5.09
N GLU A 184 -4.41 -20.40 -6.33
CA GLU A 184 -3.37 -21.32 -6.79
C GLU A 184 -1.99 -20.67 -6.76
N ILE A 185 -1.87 -19.42 -7.23
CA ILE A 185 -0.63 -18.65 -7.15
C ILE A 185 -0.19 -18.48 -5.69
N LEU A 186 -1.10 -18.17 -4.77
CA LEU A 186 -0.76 -18.05 -3.34
C LEU A 186 -0.26 -19.39 -2.76
N ARG A 187 -0.89 -20.52 -3.12
CA ARG A 187 -0.39 -21.85 -2.71
C ARG A 187 1.01 -22.15 -3.26
N GLN A 188 1.27 -21.79 -4.52
CA GLN A 188 2.61 -21.95 -5.12
C GLN A 188 3.65 -21.11 -4.38
N LEU A 189 3.35 -19.85 -4.07
CA LEU A 189 4.23 -18.99 -3.29
C LEU A 189 4.48 -19.53 -1.87
N HIS A 190 3.45 -20.08 -1.23
CA HIS A 190 3.60 -20.77 0.05
C HIS A 190 4.52 -21.99 -0.09
N ALA A 191 4.36 -22.81 -1.13
CA ALA A 191 5.25 -23.96 -1.40
C ALA A 191 6.69 -23.53 -1.70
N GLU A 192 6.90 -22.32 -2.22
CA GLU A 192 8.23 -21.70 -2.42
C GLU A 192 8.86 -21.16 -1.11
N GLY A 193 8.14 -21.25 0.02
CA GLY A 193 8.63 -20.88 1.35
C GLY A 193 8.23 -19.46 1.81
N HIS A 194 7.36 -18.76 1.08
CA HIS A 194 6.80 -17.50 1.56
C HIS A 194 5.83 -17.72 2.72
N THR A 195 5.89 -16.84 3.72
CA THR A 195 4.85 -16.76 4.76
C THR A 195 3.68 -15.96 4.24
N ILE A 196 2.47 -16.51 4.30
CA ILE A 196 1.27 -15.84 3.76
C ILE A 196 0.28 -15.57 4.89
N ILE A 197 -0.16 -14.33 5.00
CA ILE A 197 -1.22 -13.91 5.91
C ILE A 197 -2.33 -13.30 5.07
N MET A 198 -3.45 -14.00 5.01
CA MET A 198 -4.60 -13.59 4.20
C MET A 198 -5.75 -13.17 5.12
N VAL A 199 -6.33 -12.02 4.83
CA VAL A 199 -7.60 -11.60 5.43
C VAL A 199 -8.74 -11.91 4.45
N THR A 200 -9.78 -12.56 4.92
CA THR A 200 -10.98 -12.83 4.12
C THR A 200 -12.20 -12.98 5.03
N HIS A 201 -13.38 -12.68 4.49
CA HIS A 201 -14.66 -13.02 5.13
C HIS A 201 -15.24 -14.33 4.61
N ASP A 202 -14.66 -14.90 3.56
CA ASP A 202 -15.08 -16.13 2.92
C ASP A 202 -14.41 -17.35 3.60
N ARG A 203 -15.22 -18.20 4.20
CA ARG A 203 -14.75 -19.41 4.90
C ARG A 203 -14.19 -20.48 3.95
N GLU A 204 -14.67 -20.54 2.70
CA GLU A 204 -14.17 -21.50 1.71
C GLU A 204 -12.75 -21.08 1.26
N ILE A 205 -12.54 -19.79 1.02
CA ILE A 205 -11.23 -19.25 0.73
C ILE A 205 -10.28 -19.46 1.92
N ALA A 206 -10.73 -19.16 3.14
CA ALA A 206 -9.94 -19.38 4.36
C ALA A 206 -9.54 -20.85 4.56
N ALA A 207 -10.39 -21.78 4.14
CA ALA A 207 -10.10 -23.21 4.20
C ALA A 207 -8.90 -23.63 3.33
N SER A 208 -8.43 -22.78 2.43
CA SER A 208 -7.18 -23.00 1.67
C SER A 208 -5.91 -22.79 2.49
N ALA A 209 -5.99 -22.07 3.62
CA ALA A 209 -4.87 -21.85 4.52
C ALA A 209 -4.64 -23.05 5.46
N ASN A 210 -3.42 -23.15 6.00
CA ASN A 210 -3.04 -24.20 6.94
C ASN A 210 -3.50 -23.87 8.37
N ARG A 211 -3.72 -22.57 8.66
CA ARG A 211 -4.17 -22.08 9.96
C ARG A 211 -5.23 -21.01 9.77
N VAL A 212 -6.27 -21.05 10.57
CA VAL A 212 -7.39 -20.11 10.52
C VAL A 212 -7.53 -19.45 11.89
N ILE A 213 -7.41 -18.13 11.92
CA ILE A 213 -7.58 -17.27 13.10
C ILE A 213 -8.90 -16.52 12.94
N GLU A 214 -9.82 -16.68 13.91
CA GLU A 214 -11.10 -15.98 13.91
C GLU A 214 -11.05 -14.78 14.86
N ILE A 215 -11.38 -13.59 14.34
CA ILE A 215 -11.46 -12.34 15.10
C ILE A 215 -12.90 -11.88 15.19
N LYS A 216 -13.35 -11.54 16.39
CA LYS A 216 -14.65 -10.95 16.66
C LYS A 216 -14.49 -9.81 17.67
N ASP A 217 -15.09 -8.64 17.36
CA ASP A 217 -15.12 -7.46 18.25
C ASP A 217 -13.74 -7.03 18.79
N GLY A 218 -12.69 -7.24 17.97
CA GLY A 218 -11.32 -6.88 18.29
C GLY A 218 -10.52 -7.93 19.08
N GLU A 219 -11.10 -9.10 19.35
CA GLU A 219 -10.48 -10.20 20.08
C GLU A 219 -10.32 -11.44 19.21
N ILE A 220 -9.27 -12.24 19.44
CA ILE A 220 -9.12 -13.56 18.84
C ILE A 220 -10.02 -14.54 19.60
N ILE A 221 -11.02 -15.11 18.91
CA ILE A 221 -11.96 -16.06 19.50
C ILE A 221 -11.71 -17.50 19.06
N GLY A 222 -10.86 -17.71 18.05
CA GLY A 222 -10.51 -19.03 17.54
C GLY A 222 -9.16 -19.01 16.84
N ASP A 223 -8.42 -20.11 16.99
CA ASP A 223 -7.13 -20.34 16.33
C ASP A 223 -7.02 -21.84 16.05
N THR A 224 -7.25 -22.22 14.81
CA THR A 224 -7.30 -23.61 14.38
C THR A 224 -6.19 -23.88 13.37
N GLN A 225 -5.27 -24.76 13.72
CA GLN A 225 -4.20 -25.21 12.85
C GLN A 225 -4.50 -26.59 12.29
N LYS A 226 -4.41 -26.74 10.97
CA LYS A 226 -4.45 -28.05 10.32
C LYS A 226 -3.12 -28.74 10.53
N GLU A 227 -3.10 -30.05 10.76
CA GLU A 227 -1.86 -30.81 10.86
C GLU A 227 -1.00 -30.62 9.61
N ALA A 228 0.22 -30.09 9.80
CA ALA A 228 1.09 -29.71 8.71
C ALA A 228 1.89 -30.91 8.19
N VAL A 229 1.85 -31.12 6.87
CA VAL A 229 2.92 -31.86 6.17
C VAL A 229 4.09 -30.88 6.00
N LYS A 230 5.12 -31.01 6.83
CA LYS A 230 6.33 -30.18 6.79
C LYS A 230 7.18 -30.54 5.58
N ASN A 231 7.17 -29.72 4.54
CA ASN A 231 8.22 -29.71 3.50
C ASN A 231 9.06 -28.45 3.69
N ALA A 232 10.24 -28.63 4.30
CA ALA A 232 11.22 -27.56 4.44
C ALA A 232 12.08 -27.47 3.16
N VAL A 233 12.08 -26.33 2.52
CA VAL A 233 13.11 -25.96 1.54
C VAL A 233 13.77 -24.67 2.03
N GLU A 234 15.03 -24.80 2.48
CA GLU A 234 15.89 -23.65 2.75
C GLU A 234 16.41 -23.10 1.42
N ASN A 235 16.03 -21.88 1.08
CA ASN A 235 16.72 -21.07 0.08
C ASN A 235 17.01 -19.68 0.63
N GLN A 236 18.31 -19.46 0.94
CA GLN A 236 18.85 -18.18 1.36
C GLN A 236 19.20 -17.33 0.13
N THR A 237 18.61 -16.16 0.02
CA THR A 237 19.19 -15.07 -0.78
C THR A 237 19.32 -13.83 0.09
N LYS A 238 20.58 -13.54 0.48
CA LYS A 238 20.94 -12.32 1.23
C LYS A 238 21.11 -11.17 0.24
N SER A 239 20.20 -10.19 0.26
CA SER A 239 20.45 -8.86 -0.33
C SER A 239 20.81 -7.87 0.79
N LYS A 240 21.95 -7.18 0.62
CA LYS A 240 22.40 -6.12 1.54
C LYS A 240 21.64 -4.83 1.24
N PRO A 241 21.20 -4.09 2.26
CA PRO A 241 20.55 -2.80 2.06
C PRO A 241 21.60 -1.75 1.70
N HIS A 242 21.31 -0.96 0.65
CA HIS A 242 22.05 0.26 0.33
C HIS A 242 21.17 1.44 0.72
N PHE A 243 21.59 2.18 1.75
CA PHE A 243 21.05 3.47 2.12
C PHE A 243 21.68 4.54 1.21
N GLY A 244 20.85 5.30 0.51
CA GLY A 244 21.25 6.48 -0.25
C GLY A 244 20.06 7.06 -1.00
N PHE A 245 19.73 8.33 -0.73
CA PHE A 245 18.80 9.11 -1.56
C PHE A 245 19.42 9.19 -2.96
N SER A 246 18.88 8.43 -3.92
CA SER A 246 19.40 8.45 -5.28
C SER A 246 18.69 9.52 -6.12
N LYS A 247 19.41 10.15 -7.04
CA LYS A 247 18.83 11.09 -8.02
C LYS A 247 17.65 10.46 -8.79
N ASP A 248 17.66 9.14 -8.96
CA ASP A 248 16.60 8.38 -9.63
C ASP A 248 15.28 8.42 -8.87
N GLN A 249 15.29 8.45 -7.52
CA GLN A 249 14.07 8.57 -6.71
C GLN A 249 13.39 9.92 -6.92
N PHE A 250 14.16 10.99 -6.99
CA PHE A 250 13.63 12.34 -7.23
C PHE A 250 13.06 12.49 -8.64
N VAL A 251 13.78 12.00 -9.65
CA VAL A 251 13.34 12.02 -11.04
C VAL A 251 12.04 11.23 -11.23
N GLU A 252 11.92 10.07 -10.60
CA GLU A 252 10.71 9.24 -10.70
C GLU A 252 9.53 9.86 -9.97
N ALA A 253 9.73 10.43 -8.78
CA ALA A 253 8.70 11.17 -8.06
C ALA A 253 8.20 12.38 -8.86
N PHE A 254 9.10 13.11 -9.51
CA PHE A 254 8.76 14.22 -10.41
C PHE A 254 7.98 13.73 -11.64
N ARG A 255 8.44 12.65 -12.29
CA ARG A 255 7.76 12.03 -13.43
C ARG A 255 6.35 11.54 -13.09
N MET A 256 6.18 10.90 -11.92
CA MET A 256 4.85 10.49 -11.44
C MET A 256 3.94 11.70 -11.19
N SER A 257 4.46 12.77 -10.60
CA SER A 257 3.71 14.00 -10.35
C SER A 257 3.26 14.66 -11.66
N VAL A 258 4.15 14.78 -12.65
CA VAL A 258 3.80 15.30 -13.98
C VAL A 258 2.79 14.40 -14.69
N SER A 259 2.96 13.09 -14.62
CA SER A 259 2.02 12.11 -15.20
C SER A 259 0.63 12.20 -14.57
N ALA A 260 0.54 12.39 -13.26
CA ALA A 260 -0.74 12.59 -12.56
C ALA A 260 -1.44 13.89 -12.99
N ILE A 261 -0.70 14.98 -13.18
CA ILE A 261 -1.23 16.26 -13.69
C ILE A 261 -1.78 16.07 -15.11
N ILE A 262 -1.06 15.37 -15.97
CA ILE A 262 -1.48 15.10 -17.36
C ILE A 262 -2.71 14.20 -17.41
N ALA A 263 -2.82 13.21 -16.53
CA ALA A 263 -3.96 12.30 -16.47
C ALA A 263 -5.26 13.02 -16.08
N HIS A 264 -5.17 14.11 -15.30
CA HIS A 264 -6.31 14.91 -14.86
C HIS A 264 -6.38 16.30 -15.52
N LYS A 265 -6.04 16.41 -16.81
CA LYS A 265 -5.95 17.64 -17.59
C LYS A 265 -7.10 18.62 -17.34
N MET A 266 -8.34 18.15 -17.36
CA MET A 266 -9.52 19.01 -17.18
C MET A 266 -9.60 19.61 -15.77
N ARG A 267 -9.30 18.83 -14.72
CA ARG A 267 -9.34 19.31 -13.33
C ARG A 267 -8.24 20.33 -13.08
N SER A 268 -7.01 20.05 -13.55
CA SER A 268 -5.87 20.95 -13.41
C SER A 268 -6.08 22.26 -14.17
N LEU A 269 -6.64 22.19 -15.38
CA LEU A 269 -6.96 23.36 -16.19
C LEU A 269 -8.05 24.22 -15.52
N LEU A 270 -9.10 23.62 -14.98
CA LEU A 270 -10.17 24.35 -14.28
C LEU A 270 -9.66 25.04 -13.02
N THR A 271 -8.80 24.35 -12.25
CA THR A 271 -8.21 24.91 -11.02
C THR A 271 -7.29 26.09 -11.35
N MET A 272 -6.43 25.94 -12.37
CA MET A 272 -5.54 27.01 -12.85
C MET A 272 -6.33 28.22 -13.36
N LEU A 273 -7.38 27.97 -14.15
CA LEU A 273 -8.29 29.02 -14.66
C LEU A 273 -8.97 29.78 -13.50
N GLY A 274 -9.46 29.05 -12.48
CA GLY A 274 -10.05 29.65 -11.29
C GLY A 274 -9.11 30.58 -10.52
N ILE A 275 -7.83 30.17 -10.36
CA ILE A 275 -6.80 30.99 -9.71
C ILE A 275 -6.48 32.22 -10.55
N ILE A 276 -6.33 32.09 -11.86
CA ILE A 276 -6.04 33.22 -12.77
C ILE A 276 -7.19 34.24 -12.73
N ILE A 277 -8.43 33.80 -12.84
CA ILE A 277 -9.60 34.67 -12.76
C ILE A 277 -9.67 35.37 -11.39
N GLY A 278 -9.43 34.63 -10.30
CA GLY A 278 -9.43 35.20 -8.95
C GLY A 278 -8.38 36.29 -8.77
N ILE A 279 -7.12 36.05 -9.16
CA ILE A 279 -6.06 37.03 -9.07
C ILE A 279 -6.34 38.24 -9.97
N THR A 280 -6.77 38.02 -11.21
CA THR A 280 -7.07 39.08 -12.16
C THR A 280 -8.20 39.98 -11.65
N SER A 281 -9.24 39.39 -11.05
CA SER A 281 -10.34 40.16 -10.47
C SER A 281 -9.90 41.05 -9.31
N VAL A 282 -9.07 40.53 -8.39
CA VAL A 282 -8.54 41.30 -7.26
C VAL A 282 -7.65 42.44 -7.75
N VAL A 283 -6.72 42.17 -8.67
CA VAL A 283 -5.81 43.18 -9.23
C VAL A 283 -6.63 44.27 -9.97
N SER A 284 -7.65 43.91 -10.73
CA SER A 284 -8.51 44.84 -11.44
C SER A 284 -9.27 45.76 -10.49
N VAL A 285 -9.83 45.21 -9.41
CA VAL A 285 -10.55 46.02 -8.40
C VAL A 285 -9.61 46.98 -7.68
N VAL A 286 -8.40 46.55 -7.32
CA VAL A 286 -7.38 47.40 -6.68
C VAL A 286 -6.90 48.49 -7.62
N ALA A 287 -6.68 48.16 -8.90
CA ALA A 287 -6.24 49.13 -9.90
C ALA A 287 -7.31 50.20 -10.16
N LEU A 288 -8.60 49.82 -10.27
CA LEU A 288 -9.73 50.75 -10.40
C LEU A 288 -9.88 51.63 -9.15
N GLY A 289 -9.73 51.06 -7.95
CA GLY A 289 -9.79 51.78 -6.68
C GLY A 289 -8.67 52.87 -6.61
N ASN A 290 -7.43 52.49 -6.91
CA ASN A 290 -6.32 53.43 -6.93
C ASN A 290 -6.44 54.50 -8.00
N GLY A 291 -6.89 54.15 -9.22
CA GLY A 291 -7.15 55.10 -10.30
C GLY A 291 -8.26 56.10 -9.97
N SER A 292 -9.36 55.63 -9.33
CA SER A 292 -10.45 56.52 -8.88
C SER A 292 -9.96 57.51 -7.78
N GLN A 293 -9.17 57.04 -6.84
CA GLN A 293 -8.60 57.85 -5.75
C GLN A 293 -7.66 58.95 -6.29
N GLN A 294 -6.77 58.62 -7.25
CA GLN A 294 -5.92 59.61 -7.92
C GLN A 294 -6.75 60.66 -8.65
N LYS A 295 -7.78 60.28 -9.38
CA LYS A 295 -8.62 61.20 -10.12
C LYS A 295 -9.41 62.15 -9.21
N ILE A 296 -9.85 61.68 -8.05
CA ILE A 296 -10.52 62.51 -7.01
C ILE A 296 -9.49 63.49 -6.42
N LEU A 297 -8.28 63.06 -6.12
CA LEU A 297 -7.20 63.94 -5.60
C LEU A 297 -6.78 65.03 -6.61
N GLU A 298 -6.70 64.71 -7.89
CA GLU A 298 -6.44 65.68 -8.95
C GLU A 298 -7.54 66.71 -9.08
N ASN A 299 -8.83 66.28 -9.04
CA ASN A 299 -9.97 67.18 -9.07
C ASN A 299 -10.01 68.13 -7.87
N ILE A 300 -9.72 67.64 -6.66
CA ILE A 300 -9.63 68.48 -5.45
C ILE A 300 -8.48 69.48 -5.52
N ARG A 301 -7.30 69.10 -6.03
CA ARG A 301 -6.16 70.00 -6.24
C ARG A 301 -6.47 71.08 -7.27
N GLY A 302 -7.23 70.76 -8.33
CA GLY A 302 -7.63 71.73 -9.36
C GLY A 302 -8.64 72.79 -8.87
N ILE A 303 -9.44 72.51 -7.86
CA ILE A 303 -10.40 73.47 -7.27
C ILE A 303 -9.74 74.35 -6.22
N GLY A 304 -8.62 73.92 -5.60
CA GLY A 304 -7.93 74.68 -4.55
C GLY A 304 -6.91 75.73 -5.04
N THR A 305 -6.75 75.94 -6.36
CA THR A 305 -5.80 76.86 -6.96
C THR A 305 -6.47 77.99 -7.77
N SER A 306 -7.75 78.31 -7.46
CA SER A 306 -8.46 79.46 -8.02
C SER A 306 -8.67 80.55 -6.97
#